data_eb06b001adfbfa3cb4098af8c4174054
#
_entry.id   eb06b001adfbfa3cb4098af8c4174054
#
_cell.length_a   1.000
_cell.length_b   1.000
_cell.length_c   1.000
_cell.angle_alpha   90.00
_cell.angle_beta   90.00
_cell.angle_gamma   90.00
#
_symmetry.space_group_name_H-M   'P 1'
#
loop_
_entity.id
_entity.type
_entity.pdbx_description
1 polymer ?
#
loop_
_entity_poly.entity_id
_entity_poly.type
_entity_poly.pdbx_seq_one_letter_code
_entity_poly.pdbx_strand_id
1 'polypeptide(L)'
;SVVSSPDGKSVVYTLTKYDIKENKGHTSIYIKDTKTGNEKNLTTRKDSESEPAFIESGKKIAYLAASNGVNQLWTMNLDGSDKQCISNEKEDIEGFLFSPDCKHVIIIHQVPTETSIAKNDEDLPKASGMLINDLMYKHWDSYVRSIPHPFLAEYSNGKVANAKDILEGQPFECPMMPFGGMEEFAWSPDSKKLAYVLRQKKGRDYAVSTDSDIFLYDINDGSSLNLCKPITRDIKQPIKIDYTRSLKDQRIYEGE
;
A
#
# COMPACT_ATOMS: atom_id res chain seq x y z
N SER A 1 2.69 7.98 -11.81
CA SER A 1 3.90 7.38 -11.19
C SER A 1 5.07 7.39 -12.16
N VAL A 2 6.30 7.45 -11.63
CA VAL A 2 7.56 7.43 -12.37
C VAL A 2 8.56 6.57 -11.59
N VAL A 3 9.12 5.53 -12.20
CA VAL A 3 10.03 4.59 -11.54
C VAL A 3 11.26 4.34 -12.43
N SER A 4 12.46 4.45 -11.84
CA SER A 4 13.72 4.15 -12.50
C SER A 4 14.05 2.66 -12.42
N SER A 5 14.64 2.11 -13.49
CA SER A 5 15.21 0.76 -13.44
C SER A 5 16.37 0.68 -12.43
N PRO A 6 16.64 -0.49 -11.84
CA PRO A 6 17.74 -0.65 -10.88
C PRO A 6 19.12 -0.25 -11.42
N ASP A 7 19.33 -0.37 -12.73
CA ASP A 7 20.59 0.02 -13.40
C ASP A 7 20.60 1.47 -13.88
N GLY A 8 19.51 2.21 -13.66
CA GLY A 8 19.35 3.62 -14.07
C GLY A 8 19.24 3.88 -15.57
N LYS A 9 19.17 2.83 -16.42
CA LYS A 9 19.14 3.01 -17.87
C LYS A 9 17.78 3.27 -18.46
N SER A 10 16.73 2.94 -17.72
CA SER A 10 15.34 3.12 -18.16
C SER A 10 14.47 3.71 -17.06
N VAL A 11 13.44 4.39 -17.47
CA VAL A 11 12.36 4.89 -16.59
C VAL A 11 11.04 4.41 -17.15
N VAL A 12 10.21 3.79 -16.30
CA VAL A 12 8.80 3.53 -16.62
C VAL A 12 7.93 4.59 -15.97
N TYR A 13 6.90 5.01 -16.66
CA TYR A 13 5.97 6.03 -16.18
C TYR A 13 4.59 5.85 -16.77
N THR A 14 3.61 6.45 -16.12
CA THR A 14 2.23 6.49 -16.60
C THR A 14 1.93 7.82 -17.29
N LEU A 15 1.15 7.76 -18.35
CA LEU A 15 0.60 8.92 -19.05
C LEU A 15 -0.91 8.75 -19.21
N THR A 16 -1.67 9.70 -18.64
CA THR A 16 -3.14 9.73 -18.79
C THR A 16 -3.53 10.68 -19.93
N LYS A 17 -4.30 10.18 -20.88
CA LYS A 17 -4.94 10.96 -21.94
C LYS A 17 -6.43 11.01 -21.69
N TYR A 18 -7.00 12.21 -21.74
CA TYR A 18 -8.43 12.41 -21.53
C TYR A 18 -9.17 12.41 -22.87
N ASP A 19 -10.20 11.58 -22.97
CA ASP A 19 -11.17 11.65 -24.05
C ASP A 19 -12.36 12.51 -23.59
N ILE A 20 -12.49 13.69 -24.18
CA ILE A 20 -13.54 14.66 -23.84
C ILE A 20 -14.92 14.13 -24.20
N LYS A 21 -15.05 13.34 -25.27
CA LYS A 21 -16.35 12.81 -25.72
C LYS A 21 -16.85 11.70 -24.79
N GLU A 22 -15.94 10.84 -24.34
CA GLU A 22 -16.26 9.77 -23.38
C GLU A 22 -16.25 10.29 -21.93
N ASN A 23 -15.76 11.51 -21.68
CA ASN A 23 -15.53 12.09 -20.35
C ASN A 23 -14.71 11.13 -19.45
N LYS A 24 -13.67 10.54 -20.03
CA LYS A 24 -12.87 9.50 -19.38
C LYS A 24 -11.40 9.70 -19.62
N GLY A 25 -10.59 9.42 -18.59
CA GLY A 25 -9.13 9.33 -18.70
C GLY A 25 -8.70 7.89 -19.00
N HIS A 26 -7.75 7.73 -19.91
CA HIS A 26 -7.10 6.45 -20.24
C HIS A 26 -5.62 6.55 -19.90
N THR A 27 -5.18 5.75 -18.95
CA THR A 27 -3.80 5.73 -18.48
C THR A 27 -3.05 4.58 -19.14
N SER A 28 -1.87 4.86 -19.70
CA SER A 28 -1.00 3.88 -20.33
C SER A 28 0.41 3.95 -19.72
N ILE A 29 1.14 2.85 -19.83
CA ILE A 29 2.51 2.72 -19.33
C ILE A 29 3.48 2.92 -20.48
N TYR A 30 4.47 3.76 -20.25
CA TYR A 30 5.57 4.07 -21.16
C TYR A 30 6.91 3.68 -20.54
N ILE A 31 7.86 3.31 -21.38
CA ILE A 31 9.26 3.15 -20.99
C ILE A 31 10.11 4.15 -21.79
N LYS A 32 11.09 4.76 -21.12
CA LYS A 32 12.02 5.70 -21.73
C LYS A 32 13.45 5.30 -21.40
N ASP A 33 14.31 5.27 -22.41
CA ASP A 33 15.76 5.12 -22.25
C ASP A 33 16.35 6.44 -21.76
N THR A 34 17.08 6.41 -20.64
CA THR A 34 17.61 7.61 -19.99
C THR A 34 18.77 8.27 -20.77
N LYS A 35 19.49 7.50 -21.57
CA LYS A 35 20.65 7.97 -22.34
C LYS A 35 20.25 8.54 -23.70
N THR A 36 19.39 7.83 -24.43
CA THR A 36 18.98 8.22 -25.79
C THR A 36 17.75 9.11 -25.82
N GLY A 37 16.94 9.08 -24.74
CA GLY A 37 15.66 9.75 -24.68
C GLY A 37 14.55 9.06 -25.47
N ASN A 38 14.83 7.92 -26.13
CA ASN A 38 13.82 7.17 -26.86
C ASN A 38 12.75 6.64 -25.89
N GLU A 39 11.48 6.79 -26.28
CA GLU A 39 10.35 6.31 -25.50
C GLU A 39 9.45 5.38 -26.32
N LYS A 40 8.80 4.47 -25.61
CA LYS A 40 7.87 3.50 -26.19
C LYS A 40 6.65 3.35 -25.29
N ASN A 41 5.45 3.36 -25.90
CA ASN A 41 4.23 2.94 -25.23
C ASN A 41 4.21 1.42 -25.11
N LEU A 42 4.09 0.91 -23.88
CA LEU A 42 4.07 -0.53 -23.58
C LEU A 42 2.65 -1.09 -23.53
N THR A 43 1.65 -0.25 -23.27
CA THR A 43 0.27 -0.68 -23.05
C THR A 43 -0.71 0.16 -23.88
N THR A 44 -1.72 -0.49 -24.47
CA THR A 44 -2.66 0.14 -25.41
C THR A 44 -4.11 -0.27 -25.14
N ARG A 45 -4.42 -0.79 -23.95
CA ARG A 45 -5.79 -1.19 -23.60
C ARG A 45 -6.68 0.05 -23.44
N LYS A 46 -7.98 -0.14 -23.62
CA LYS A 46 -8.97 0.91 -23.33
C LYS A 46 -9.12 1.14 -21.82
N ASP A 47 -8.85 0.11 -21.00
CA ASP A 47 -8.83 0.22 -19.55
C ASP A 47 -7.49 0.82 -19.11
N SER A 48 -7.51 1.57 -18.02
CA SER A 48 -6.31 2.16 -17.45
C SER A 48 -5.37 1.08 -16.93
N GLU A 49 -4.08 1.29 -17.16
CA GLU A 49 -2.99 0.52 -16.57
C GLU A 49 -2.14 1.46 -15.73
N SER A 50 -1.86 1.07 -14.49
CA SER A 50 -1.28 1.95 -13.47
C SER A 50 -0.19 1.28 -12.64
N GLU A 51 0.46 2.05 -11.79
CA GLU A 51 1.45 1.60 -10.81
C GLU A 51 2.56 0.70 -11.38
N PRO A 52 3.26 1.09 -12.46
CA PRO A 52 4.35 0.28 -12.99
C PRO A 52 5.52 0.23 -12.02
N ALA A 53 6.10 -0.97 -11.85
CA ALA A 53 7.31 -1.19 -11.06
C ALA A 53 8.24 -2.19 -11.76
N PHE A 54 9.56 -1.97 -11.68
CA PHE A 54 10.52 -2.97 -12.13
C PHE A 54 10.61 -4.11 -11.12
N ILE A 55 10.58 -5.33 -11.61
CA ILE A 55 10.75 -6.55 -10.82
C ILE A 55 11.84 -7.44 -11.41
N GLU A 56 12.20 -8.53 -10.71
CA GLU A 56 13.23 -9.50 -11.16
C GLU A 56 14.55 -8.81 -11.56
N SER A 57 15.04 -7.92 -10.69
CA SER A 57 16.25 -7.12 -10.94
C SER A 57 16.17 -6.27 -12.22
N GLY A 58 15.00 -5.77 -12.54
CA GLY A 58 14.77 -4.91 -13.70
C GLY A 58 14.53 -5.63 -15.02
N LYS A 59 14.29 -6.95 -15.00
CA LYS A 59 14.04 -7.74 -16.22
C LYS A 59 12.59 -7.70 -16.68
N LYS A 60 11.65 -7.44 -15.76
CA LYS A 60 10.22 -7.35 -16.03
C LYS A 60 9.62 -6.10 -15.42
N ILE A 61 8.44 -5.75 -15.87
CA ILE A 61 7.60 -4.70 -15.30
C ILE A 61 6.35 -5.36 -14.74
N ALA A 62 6.04 -5.11 -13.46
CA ALA A 62 4.76 -5.39 -12.85
C ALA A 62 3.88 -4.15 -12.89
N TYR A 63 2.56 -4.31 -12.97
CA TYR A 63 1.61 -3.20 -13.05
C TYR A 63 0.19 -3.64 -12.68
N LEU A 64 -0.68 -2.69 -12.39
CA LEU A 64 -2.10 -2.94 -12.14
C LEU A 64 -2.93 -2.70 -13.41
N ALA A 65 -3.84 -3.61 -13.69
CA ALA A 65 -4.84 -3.48 -14.73
C ALA A 65 -6.07 -4.34 -14.44
N ALA A 66 -7.24 -3.90 -14.91
CA ALA A 66 -8.47 -4.65 -14.72
C ALA A 66 -8.46 -5.99 -15.49
N SER A 67 -8.94 -7.03 -14.82
CA SER A 67 -9.29 -8.32 -15.39
C SER A 67 -10.68 -8.69 -14.91
N ASN A 68 -11.63 -8.85 -15.82
CA ASN A 68 -13.04 -9.11 -15.51
C ASN A 68 -13.67 -8.10 -14.54
N GLY A 69 -13.26 -6.82 -14.64
CA GLY A 69 -13.80 -5.74 -13.81
C GLY A 69 -13.14 -5.57 -12.43
N VAL A 70 -12.14 -6.39 -12.10
CA VAL A 70 -11.37 -6.32 -10.85
C VAL A 70 -9.91 -5.99 -11.18
N ASN A 71 -9.31 -5.03 -10.48
CA ASN A 71 -7.90 -4.71 -10.63
C ASN A 71 -7.03 -5.86 -10.15
N GLN A 72 -6.19 -6.34 -11.05
CA GLN A 72 -5.27 -7.45 -10.82
C GLN A 72 -3.83 -7.01 -11.04
N LEU A 73 -2.90 -7.81 -10.53
CA LEU A 73 -1.47 -7.64 -10.77
C LEU A 73 -1.09 -8.36 -12.06
N TRP A 74 -0.40 -7.64 -12.92
CA TRP A 74 0.08 -8.09 -14.21
C TRP A 74 1.58 -7.95 -14.31
N THR A 75 2.20 -8.73 -15.21
CA THR A 75 3.60 -8.56 -15.60
C THR A 75 3.75 -8.50 -17.12
N MET A 76 4.84 -7.88 -17.56
CA MET A 76 5.27 -7.86 -18.95
C MET A 76 6.79 -7.75 -19.07
N ASN A 77 7.33 -8.07 -20.23
CA ASN A 77 8.73 -7.78 -20.58
C ASN A 77 8.94 -6.28 -20.79
N LEU A 78 10.21 -5.84 -20.77
CA LEU A 78 10.57 -4.42 -20.98
C LEU A 78 10.17 -3.88 -22.35
N ASP A 79 9.99 -4.73 -23.32
CA ASP A 79 9.51 -4.37 -24.65
C ASP A 79 7.98 -4.34 -24.78
N GLY A 80 7.26 -4.62 -23.70
CA GLY A 80 5.79 -4.69 -23.65
C GLY A 80 5.20 -6.01 -24.14
N SER A 81 6.02 -7.02 -24.44
CA SER A 81 5.58 -8.37 -24.77
C SER A 81 5.30 -9.20 -23.52
N ASP A 82 4.76 -10.42 -23.71
CA ASP A 82 4.50 -11.41 -22.65
C ASP A 82 3.68 -10.86 -21.47
N LYS A 83 2.55 -10.20 -21.77
CA LYS A 83 1.64 -9.67 -20.76
C LYS A 83 0.85 -10.80 -20.11
N GLN A 84 1.01 -10.96 -18.81
CA GLN A 84 0.37 -12.01 -18.04
C GLN A 84 -0.30 -11.44 -16.79
N CYS A 85 -1.57 -11.83 -16.56
CA CYS A 85 -2.23 -11.65 -15.28
C CYS A 85 -1.67 -12.67 -14.30
N ILE A 86 -1.03 -12.21 -13.24
CA ILE A 86 -0.33 -13.06 -12.27
C ILE A 86 -1.09 -13.24 -10.96
N SER A 87 -2.14 -12.47 -10.72
CA SER A 87 -3.03 -12.61 -9.56
C SER A 87 -4.44 -13.07 -9.99
N ASN A 88 -5.23 -13.50 -9.03
CA ASN A 88 -6.65 -13.85 -9.19
C ASN A 88 -7.41 -13.51 -7.90
N GLU A 89 -7.35 -12.25 -7.52
CA GLU A 89 -8.01 -11.73 -6.33
C GLU A 89 -9.50 -11.45 -6.60
N LYS A 90 -10.31 -11.56 -5.55
CA LYS A 90 -11.75 -11.28 -5.62
C LYS A 90 -12.06 -9.80 -5.55
N GLU A 91 -11.21 -9.06 -4.87
CA GLU A 91 -11.31 -7.62 -4.64
C GLU A 91 -10.20 -6.89 -5.39
N ASP A 92 -10.38 -5.60 -5.64
CA ASP A 92 -9.39 -4.77 -6.30
C ASP A 92 -8.06 -4.77 -5.53
N ILE A 93 -6.96 -4.91 -6.27
CA ILE A 93 -5.63 -4.58 -5.76
C ILE A 93 -5.43 -3.07 -5.96
N GLU A 94 -5.23 -2.33 -4.87
CA GLU A 94 -5.05 -0.88 -4.89
C GLU A 94 -3.58 -0.45 -4.95
N GLY A 95 -2.67 -1.34 -4.56
CA GLY A 95 -1.24 -1.11 -4.59
C GLY A 95 -0.46 -2.41 -4.37
N PHE A 96 0.82 -2.41 -4.70
CA PHE A 96 1.67 -3.58 -4.50
C PHE A 96 3.14 -3.19 -4.32
N LEU A 97 3.90 -4.05 -3.65
CA LEU A 97 5.35 -3.92 -3.46
C LEU A 97 6.01 -5.29 -3.39
N PHE A 98 6.80 -5.64 -4.41
CA PHE A 98 7.58 -6.88 -4.41
C PHE A 98 8.76 -6.82 -3.44
N SER A 99 9.07 -7.95 -2.80
CA SER A 99 10.32 -8.12 -2.06
C SER A 99 11.52 -8.07 -3.00
N PRO A 100 12.72 -7.66 -2.52
CA PRO A 100 13.93 -7.60 -3.35
C PRO A 100 14.28 -8.93 -4.05
N ASP A 101 14.01 -10.07 -3.41
CA ASP A 101 14.23 -11.40 -3.98
C ASP A 101 13.08 -11.88 -4.89
N CYS A 102 12.03 -11.07 -5.04
CA CYS A 102 10.83 -11.38 -5.81
C CYS A 102 10.12 -12.68 -5.42
N LYS A 103 10.22 -13.14 -4.17
CA LYS A 103 9.47 -14.31 -3.69
C LYS A 103 8.18 -13.94 -3.00
N HIS A 104 8.07 -12.70 -2.54
CA HIS A 104 6.90 -12.19 -1.86
C HIS A 104 6.46 -10.87 -2.49
N VAL A 105 5.20 -10.56 -2.32
CA VAL A 105 4.62 -9.27 -2.70
C VAL A 105 3.62 -8.85 -1.62
N ILE A 106 3.68 -7.58 -1.22
CA ILE A 106 2.58 -6.94 -0.50
C ILE A 106 1.58 -6.45 -1.53
N ILE A 107 0.30 -6.76 -1.31
CA ILE A 107 -0.82 -6.22 -2.07
C ILE A 107 -1.77 -5.52 -1.09
N ILE A 108 -2.38 -4.44 -1.52
CA ILE A 108 -3.34 -3.67 -0.72
C ILE A 108 -4.75 -4.01 -1.18
N HIS A 109 -5.59 -4.43 -0.22
CA HIS A 109 -7.02 -4.63 -0.42
C HIS A 109 -7.84 -3.82 0.58
N GLN A 110 -9.06 -3.50 0.20
CA GLN A 110 -10.05 -2.92 1.10
C GLN A 110 -10.69 -4.01 1.98
N VAL A 111 -10.63 -3.82 3.29
CA VAL A 111 -11.28 -4.68 4.28
C VAL A 111 -12.52 -3.97 4.83
N PRO A 112 -13.72 -4.55 4.78
CA PRO A 112 -14.92 -3.93 5.29
C PRO A 112 -14.84 -3.63 6.78
N THR A 113 -15.21 -2.42 7.19
CA THR A 113 -15.35 -2.07 8.61
C THR A 113 -16.62 -2.67 9.22
N GLU A 114 -16.67 -2.73 10.55
CA GLU A 114 -17.86 -3.22 11.28
C GLU A 114 -19.01 -2.21 11.36
N THR A 115 -18.96 -1.13 10.59
CA THR A 115 -19.97 -0.08 10.63
C THR A 115 -21.25 -0.41 9.86
N SER A 116 -21.26 -1.46 9.04
CA SER A 116 -22.42 -1.83 8.23
C SER A 116 -23.51 -2.49 9.05
N ILE A 117 -24.72 -1.91 9.07
CA ILE A 117 -25.91 -2.52 9.68
C ILE A 117 -26.23 -3.85 8.98
N ALA A 118 -26.21 -3.89 7.64
CA ALA A 118 -26.50 -5.10 6.89
C ALA A 118 -25.58 -6.27 7.18
N LYS A 119 -24.34 -6.01 7.63
CA LYS A 119 -23.37 -7.03 8.04
C LYS A 119 -23.61 -7.54 9.45
N ASN A 120 -24.11 -6.65 10.32
CA ASN A 120 -24.24 -6.90 11.76
C ASN A 120 -25.65 -7.37 12.16
N ASP A 121 -26.63 -7.29 11.26
CA ASP A 121 -28.02 -7.67 11.49
C ASP A 121 -28.53 -8.50 10.30
N GLU A 122 -28.68 -9.81 10.53
CA GLU A 122 -29.09 -10.77 9.52
C GLU A 122 -30.54 -10.53 9.03
N ASP A 123 -31.37 -9.88 9.82
CA ASP A 123 -32.74 -9.53 9.45
C ASP A 123 -32.79 -8.30 8.51
N LEU A 124 -31.69 -7.54 8.41
CA LEU A 124 -31.59 -6.34 7.63
C LEU A 124 -30.52 -6.38 6.50
N PRO A 125 -30.49 -7.43 5.66
CA PRO A 125 -29.39 -7.64 4.71
C PRO A 125 -29.28 -6.58 3.61
N LYS A 126 -30.31 -5.76 3.44
CA LYS A 126 -30.36 -4.65 2.46
C LYS A 126 -30.23 -3.27 3.08
N ALA A 127 -29.98 -3.18 4.39
CA ALA A 127 -29.82 -1.91 5.06
C ALA A 127 -28.59 -1.18 4.55
N SER A 128 -28.76 0.09 4.17
CA SER A 128 -27.65 0.98 3.75
C SER A 128 -27.11 1.85 4.89
N GLY A 129 -27.70 1.73 6.07
CA GLY A 129 -27.31 2.48 7.26
C GLY A 129 -25.95 2.06 7.80
N MET A 130 -25.35 2.94 8.60
CA MET A 130 -24.08 2.71 9.29
C MET A 130 -24.26 2.92 10.79
N LEU A 131 -23.70 2.02 11.59
CA LEU A 131 -23.58 2.20 13.03
C LEU A 131 -22.18 2.75 13.33
N ILE A 132 -22.10 3.99 13.75
CA ILE A 132 -20.84 4.68 14.00
C ILE A 132 -20.56 4.70 15.49
N ASN A 133 -19.55 3.95 15.91
CA ASN A 133 -19.14 3.84 17.31
C ASN A 133 -17.76 4.47 17.58
N ASP A 134 -17.08 4.96 16.51
CA ASP A 134 -15.76 5.56 16.60
C ASP A 134 -15.67 6.80 15.70
N LEU A 135 -14.65 7.65 15.91
CA LEU A 135 -14.45 8.88 15.15
C LEU A 135 -13.76 8.64 13.80
N MET A 136 -13.20 7.46 13.54
CA MET A 136 -12.73 7.06 12.22
C MET A 136 -13.90 6.59 11.35
N TYR A 137 -14.84 7.46 11.05
CA TYR A 137 -16.01 7.13 10.23
C TYR A 137 -16.06 7.88 8.92
N LYS A 138 -15.21 8.87 8.75
CA LYS A 138 -15.22 9.76 7.58
C LYS A 138 -13.84 10.32 7.28
N HIS A 139 -13.47 10.31 6.00
CA HIS A 139 -12.37 11.06 5.46
C HIS A 139 -12.94 12.14 4.55
N TRP A 140 -12.82 13.42 4.93
CA TRP A 140 -13.43 14.58 4.27
C TRP A 140 -14.95 14.41 4.06
N ASP A 141 -15.38 14.20 2.81
CA ASP A 141 -16.77 14.01 2.39
C ASP A 141 -17.18 12.54 2.25
N SER A 142 -16.22 11.60 2.34
CA SER A 142 -16.45 10.18 2.11
C SER A 142 -16.53 9.38 3.41
N TYR A 143 -17.60 8.59 3.59
CA TYR A 143 -17.73 7.68 4.71
C TYR A 143 -16.80 6.49 4.59
N VAL A 144 -16.14 6.13 5.69
CA VAL A 144 -15.26 4.95 5.79
C VAL A 144 -16.10 3.70 5.97
N ARG A 145 -16.30 2.95 4.88
CA ARG A 145 -17.02 1.67 4.87
C ARG A 145 -16.07 0.47 4.82
N SER A 146 -14.87 0.71 4.35
CA SER A 146 -13.74 -0.22 4.30
C SER A 146 -12.46 0.55 4.59
N ILE A 147 -11.43 -0.16 4.95
CA ILE A 147 -10.08 0.37 5.22
C ILE A 147 -9.06 -0.45 4.44
N PRO A 148 -7.99 0.18 3.94
CA PRO A 148 -6.93 -0.56 3.27
C PRO A 148 -6.12 -1.37 4.29
N HIS A 149 -5.86 -2.63 3.95
CA HIS A 149 -4.94 -3.50 4.67
C HIS A 149 -3.87 -4.06 3.72
N PRO A 150 -2.62 -4.23 4.19
CA PRO A 150 -1.59 -4.94 3.47
C PRO A 150 -1.70 -6.45 3.63
N PHE A 151 -1.71 -7.16 2.50
CA PHE A 151 -1.70 -8.61 2.44
C PHE A 151 -0.33 -9.09 1.96
N LEU A 152 0.30 -9.97 2.70
CA LEU A 152 1.51 -10.66 2.29
C LEU A 152 1.13 -11.87 1.42
N ALA A 153 1.60 -11.89 0.18
CA ALA A 153 1.38 -12.98 -0.75
C ALA A 153 2.71 -13.57 -1.23
N GLU A 154 2.69 -14.84 -1.64
CA GLU A 154 3.80 -15.52 -2.28
C GLU A 154 3.81 -15.24 -3.78
N TYR A 155 4.99 -15.05 -4.36
CA TYR A 155 5.18 -14.98 -5.81
C TYR A 155 6.12 -16.08 -6.26
N SER A 156 5.60 -16.99 -7.06
CA SER A 156 6.38 -18.09 -7.63
C SER A 156 5.82 -18.52 -8.98
N ASN A 157 6.70 -18.94 -9.88
CA ASN A 157 6.34 -19.43 -11.21
C ASN A 157 5.41 -18.47 -12.00
N GLY A 158 5.59 -17.16 -11.82
CA GLY A 158 4.78 -16.15 -12.48
C GLY A 158 3.34 -16.05 -11.93
N LYS A 159 3.10 -16.48 -10.69
CA LYS A 159 1.78 -16.42 -10.03
C LYS A 159 1.92 -15.89 -8.61
N VAL A 160 0.92 -15.09 -8.23
CA VAL A 160 0.67 -14.63 -6.85
C VAL A 160 -0.34 -15.56 -6.22
N ALA A 161 -0.08 -15.99 -5.00
CA ALA A 161 -0.93 -16.90 -4.24
C ALA A 161 -0.79 -16.67 -2.73
N ASN A 162 -1.70 -17.29 -1.94
CA ASN A 162 -1.64 -17.35 -0.49
C ASN A 162 -1.58 -15.96 0.19
N ALA A 163 -2.34 -14.99 -0.33
CA ALA A 163 -2.44 -13.67 0.26
C ALA A 163 -3.01 -13.75 1.68
N LYS A 164 -2.27 -13.23 2.66
CA LYS A 164 -2.63 -13.20 4.08
C LYS A 164 -2.60 -11.77 4.59
N ASP A 165 -3.70 -11.31 5.18
CA ASP A 165 -3.79 -10.02 5.86
C ASP A 165 -2.83 -9.96 7.05
N ILE A 166 -1.85 -9.04 7.02
CA ILE A 166 -0.90 -8.88 8.13
C ILE A 166 -1.47 -8.05 9.29
N LEU A 167 -2.62 -7.43 9.08
CA LEU A 167 -3.38 -6.68 10.09
C LEU A 167 -4.71 -7.34 10.43
N GLU A 168 -4.88 -8.64 10.15
CA GLU A 168 -6.12 -9.36 10.41
C GLU A 168 -6.71 -9.08 11.79
N GLY A 169 -7.99 -8.70 11.82
CA GLY A 169 -8.70 -8.34 13.05
C GLY A 169 -8.36 -6.99 13.67
N GLN A 170 -7.47 -6.20 13.04
CA GLN A 170 -7.16 -4.85 13.49
C GLN A 170 -8.02 -3.82 12.75
N PRO A 171 -8.57 -2.81 13.44
CA PRO A 171 -9.42 -1.79 12.82
C PRO A 171 -8.62 -0.57 12.33
N PHE A 172 -7.37 -0.74 11.94
CA PHE A 172 -6.49 0.36 11.57
C PHE A 172 -6.16 0.31 10.09
N GLU A 173 -6.29 1.44 9.41
CA GLU A 173 -5.94 1.60 8.01
C GLU A 173 -4.42 1.59 7.78
N CYS A 174 -3.97 0.87 6.78
CA CYS A 174 -2.59 0.83 6.32
C CYS A 174 -2.57 0.49 4.82
N PRO A 175 -2.14 1.43 3.94
CA PRO A 175 -1.60 2.77 4.22
C PRO A 175 -2.61 3.70 4.88
N MET A 176 -2.11 4.75 5.54
CA MET A 176 -2.94 5.70 6.29
C MET A 176 -3.67 6.67 5.36
N MET A 177 -4.98 6.54 5.34
CA MET A 177 -5.81 7.44 4.53
C MET A 177 -5.97 8.84 5.17
N PRO A 178 -6.23 9.88 4.37
CA PRO A 178 -6.46 9.87 2.91
C PRO A 178 -5.21 10.06 2.05
N PHE A 179 -4.02 10.22 2.61
CA PHE A 179 -2.80 10.61 1.88
C PHE A 179 -1.75 9.53 1.78
N GLY A 180 -1.82 8.48 2.60
CA GLY A 180 -0.87 7.38 2.60
C GLY A 180 -0.99 6.50 1.35
N GLY A 181 0.13 5.86 0.97
CA GLY A 181 0.25 5.00 -0.18
C GLY A 181 1.40 4.00 -0.02
N MET A 182 1.90 3.49 -1.14
CA MET A 182 2.95 2.48 -1.13
C MET A 182 4.30 2.99 -0.58
N GLU A 183 4.49 4.30 -0.47
CA GLU A 183 5.65 4.94 0.20
C GLU A 183 5.71 4.66 1.71
N GLU A 184 4.62 4.21 2.32
CA GLU A 184 4.57 3.82 3.74
C GLU A 184 5.12 2.41 4.00
N PHE A 185 5.58 1.71 2.95
CA PHE A 185 6.12 0.36 3.03
C PHE A 185 7.56 0.29 2.54
N ALA A 186 8.39 -0.50 3.22
CA ALA A 186 9.75 -0.77 2.80
C ALA A 186 10.19 -2.20 3.17
N TRP A 187 10.70 -2.94 2.20
CA TRP A 187 11.31 -4.24 2.44
C TRP A 187 12.74 -4.10 2.98
N SER A 188 13.13 -5.00 3.88
CA SER A 188 14.54 -5.18 4.18
C SER A 188 15.29 -5.74 2.96
N PRO A 189 16.58 -5.39 2.78
CA PRO A 189 17.37 -5.86 1.63
C PRO A 189 17.47 -7.39 1.52
N ASP A 190 17.35 -8.11 2.63
CA ASP A 190 17.35 -9.57 2.68
C ASP A 190 15.96 -10.19 2.48
N SER A 191 14.95 -9.39 2.20
CA SER A 191 13.55 -9.79 1.97
C SER A 191 12.85 -10.49 3.15
N LYS A 192 13.41 -10.40 4.36
CA LYS A 192 12.86 -11.11 5.53
C LYS A 192 11.94 -10.27 6.38
N LYS A 193 11.98 -8.96 6.23
CA LYS A 193 11.22 -8.03 7.03
C LYS A 193 10.57 -6.96 6.17
N LEU A 194 9.39 -6.53 6.60
CA LEU A 194 8.66 -5.41 6.02
C LEU A 194 8.49 -4.32 7.08
N ALA A 195 9.00 -3.13 6.82
CA ALA A 195 8.66 -1.95 7.59
C ALA A 195 7.38 -1.32 7.02
N TYR A 196 6.49 -0.89 7.88
CA TYR A 196 5.27 -0.18 7.49
C TYR A 196 4.87 0.86 8.55
N VAL A 197 4.10 1.87 8.13
CA VAL A 197 3.61 2.92 9.02
C VAL A 197 2.18 2.63 9.41
N LEU A 198 1.86 2.79 10.71
CA LEU A 198 0.52 2.54 11.23
C LEU A 198 0.18 3.53 12.34
N ARG A 199 -1.04 4.08 12.30
CA ARG A 199 -1.61 4.93 13.35
C ARG A 199 -2.60 4.12 14.19
N GLN A 200 -2.14 3.56 15.30
CA GLN A 200 -2.97 2.79 16.23
C GLN A 200 -3.75 3.70 17.19
N LYS A 201 -4.66 4.51 16.68
CA LYS A 201 -5.51 5.41 17.48
C LYS A 201 -6.97 5.05 17.31
N LYS A 202 -7.77 5.25 18.37
CA LYS A 202 -9.22 5.03 18.40
C LYS A 202 -9.93 6.19 19.07
N GLY A 203 -11.21 6.34 18.81
CA GLY A 203 -12.06 7.33 19.46
C GLY A 203 -11.53 8.75 19.28
N ARG A 204 -11.49 9.50 20.36
CA ARG A 204 -11.03 10.89 20.37
C ARG A 204 -9.58 11.04 19.92
N ASP A 205 -8.70 10.09 20.27
CA ASP A 205 -7.28 10.16 19.94
C ASP A 205 -7.06 10.11 18.43
N TYR A 206 -7.89 9.37 17.69
CA TYR A 206 -7.85 9.37 16.23
C TYR A 206 -8.12 10.78 15.65
N ALA A 207 -9.07 11.51 16.23
CA ALA A 207 -9.47 12.83 15.72
C ALA A 207 -8.47 13.95 16.06
N VAL A 208 -7.70 13.81 17.15
CA VAL A 208 -6.83 14.89 17.67
C VAL A 208 -5.33 14.62 17.51
N SER A 209 -4.94 13.41 17.12
CA SER A 209 -3.54 13.01 17.00
C SER A 209 -3.23 12.50 15.59
N THR A 210 -2.17 13.04 15.00
CA THR A 210 -1.57 12.54 13.75
C THR A 210 -0.38 11.60 14.01
N ASP A 211 -0.12 11.28 15.27
CA ASP A 211 0.99 10.42 15.68
C ASP A 211 0.83 9.01 15.13
N SER A 212 1.84 8.57 14.39
CA SER A 212 1.95 7.25 13.78
C SER A 212 3.31 6.65 14.11
N ASP A 213 3.35 5.33 14.14
CA ASP A 213 4.55 4.57 14.48
C ASP A 213 5.04 3.74 13.28
N ILE A 214 6.33 3.42 13.28
CA ILE A 214 6.91 2.47 12.33
C ILE A 214 6.89 1.08 12.95
N PHE A 215 6.34 0.13 12.22
CA PHE A 215 6.29 -1.28 12.58
C PHE A 215 7.21 -2.09 11.69
N LEU A 216 7.77 -3.16 12.25
CA LEU A 216 8.61 -4.12 11.52
C LEU A 216 7.95 -5.50 11.61
N TYR A 217 7.43 -5.98 10.48
CA TYR A 217 6.85 -7.31 10.35
C TYR A 217 7.92 -8.31 9.93
N ASP A 218 8.04 -9.45 10.63
CA ASP A 218 8.91 -10.57 10.25
C ASP A 218 8.09 -11.60 9.46
N ILE A 219 8.49 -11.88 8.23
CA ILE A 219 7.74 -12.80 7.35
C ILE A 219 7.81 -14.26 7.78
N ASN A 220 8.81 -14.65 8.60
CA ASN A 220 9.00 -16.06 8.98
C ASN A 220 8.05 -16.48 10.10
N ASP A 221 7.79 -15.60 11.07
CA ASP A 221 6.95 -15.90 12.23
C ASP A 221 5.67 -15.09 12.29
N GLY A 222 5.51 -14.09 11.41
CA GLY A 222 4.32 -13.24 11.35
C GLY A 222 4.22 -12.24 12.50
N SER A 223 5.29 -12.02 13.25
CA SER A 223 5.31 -11.05 14.35
C SER A 223 5.50 -9.61 13.84
N SER A 224 4.90 -8.64 14.54
CA SER A 224 5.09 -7.21 14.31
C SER A 224 5.68 -6.55 15.54
N LEU A 225 6.77 -5.80 15.36
CA LEU A 225 7.42 -5.01 16.40
C LEU A 225 7.23 -3.52 16.12
N ASN A 226 6.69 -2.78 17.09
CA ASN A 226 6.66 -1.32 17.02
C ASN A 226 8.06 -0.77 17.34
N LEU A 227 8.69 -0.08 16.38
CA LEU A 227 10.04 0.46 16.52
C LEU A 227 10.09 1.80 17.26
N CYS A 228 8.97 2.52 17.35
CA CYS A 228 8.87 3.82 17.99
C CYS A 228 8.56 3.71 19.49
N LYS A 229 8.06 2.56 19.96
CA LYS A 229 7.87 2.32 21.38
C LYS A 229 9.18 1.81 21.97
N PRO A 230 9.67 2.43 23.07
CA PRO A 230 10.86 1.94 23.73
C PRO A 230 10.63 0.46 24.09
N ILE A 231 11.52 -0.42 23.62
CA ILE A 231 11.64 -1.74 24.19
C ILE A 231 11.84 -1.49 25.67
N THR A 232 10.99 -2.03 26.53
CA THR A 232 11.10 -1.91 27.98
C THR A 232 12.39 -2.59 28.46
N ARG A 233 13.52 -1.98 28.18
CA ARG A 233 14.70 -2.11 29.01
C ARG A 233 14.36 -1.28 30.23
N ASP A 234 14.66 -1.77 31.43
CA ASP A 234 14.47 -1.08 32.71
C ASP A 234 14.89 0.40 32.61
N ILE A 235 14.12 1.20 31.91
CA ILE A 235 14.27 2.64 31.87
C ILE A 235 13.67 3.12 33.17
N LYS A 236 14.52 3.25 34.17
CA LYS A 236 14.16 3.75 35.51
C LYS A 236 13.61 5.17 35.50
N GLN A 237 13.59 5.85 34.36
CA GLN A 237 13.00 7.18 34.19
C GLN A 237 12.25 7.29 32.85
N PRO A 238 11.03 7.86 32.85
CA PRO A 238 10.32 8.17 31.61
C PRO A 238 11.07 9.26 30.83
N ILE A 239 11.11 9.13 29.51
CA ILE A 239 11.62 10.20 28.63
C ILE A 239 10.73 11.43 28.86
N LYS A 240 11.33 12.51 29.41
CA LYS A 240 10.63 13.79 29.54
C LYS A 240 10.81 14.57 28.24
N ILE A 241 9.74 14.71 27.48
CA ILE A 241 9.71 15.63 26.33
C ILE A 241 9.49 17.03 26.89
N ASP A 242 10.46 17.90 26.69
CA ASP A 242 10.34 19.31 27.06
C ASP A 242 9.63 20.09 25.94
N TYR A 243 8.33 20.29 26.10
CA TYR A 243 7.51 21.06 25.18
C TYR A 243 7.74 22.57 25.21
N THR A 244 8.60 23.07 26.13
CA THR A 244 8.85 24.50 26.27
C THR A 244 9.95 25.00 25.34
N ARG A 245 10.71 24.13 24.70
CA ARG A 245 11.75 24.45 23.74
C ARG A 245 11.22 24.64 22.34
N SER A 246 11.82 25.54 21.58
CA SER A 246 11.49 25.72 20.16
C SER A 246 11.77 24.43 19.39
N LEU A 247 11.01 24.21 18.30
CA LEU A 247 11.20 23.03 17.42
C LEU A 247 12.65 22.84 16.93
N LYS A 248 13.43 23.92 16.87
CA LYS A 248 14.87 23.87 16.49
C LYS A 248 15.77 23.29 17.58
N ASP A 249 15.31 23.32 18.84
CA ASP A 249 16.08 22.88 19.99
C ASP A 249 15.52 21.63 20.64
N GLN A 250 14.48 21.03 20.07
CA GLN A 250 13.94 19.76 20.53
C GLN A 250 14.93 18.65 20.19
N ARG A 251 15.77 18.33 21.15
CA ARG A 251 16.60 17.12 21.15
C ARG A 251 15.87 16.09 21.98
N ILE A 252 15.79 14.87 21.45
CA ILE A 252 15.42 13.70 22.26
C ILE A 252 16.58 13.53 23.23
N TYR A 253 16.36 13.83 24.52
CA TYR A 253 17.30 13.49 25.55
C TYR A 253 17.11 12.00 25.87
N GLU A 254 18.02 11.17 25.41
CA GLU A 254 18.31 9.94 26.12
C GLU A 254 18.94 10.37 27.44
N GLY A 255 18.24 10.14 28.55
CA GLY A 255 18.79 10.43 29.87
C GLY A 255 20.01 9.54 30.12
N GLU A 256 21.10 10.16 30.50
CA GLU A 256 22.24 9.48 31.08
C GLU A 256 21.88 8.72 32.34
#